data_9859a5a3f6396b0b58a594990b63883d
#
_entry.id   9859a5a3f6396b0b58a594990b63883d
#
_cell.length_a   1.000
_cell.length_b   1.000
_cell.length_c   1.000
_cell.angle_alpha   90.00
_cell.angle_beta   90.00
_cell.angle_gamma   90.00
#
_symmetry.space_group_name_H-M   'P 1'
#
loop_
_entity.id
_entity.type
_entity.pdbx_description
1 polymer ?
#
loop_
_entity_poly.entity_id
_entity_poly.type
_entity_poly.pdbx_seq_one_letter_code
_entity_poly.pdbx_strand_id
1 'polypeptide(L)'
;MYCGLYKYLSEFCDIRDYNLEVKNNRVYGTLESLSDTTYESLLSKIHLSVNGNDITPRNYQLDALSVMLSRERTLLLSPTASGKSLMIYLGIRHYLENNDGKVLIIVPTTSLVEQMYKDFGDYSSKDTWNHEDNCHRIYSGREKFGVNQRVLISTWQSIHKLGQEWFQDFGMVIGDEAHNFKAKSLTSILEKCTNAKYRIGTTGTLDGTQTHQLVLEGLFGPVYKAVSYTHLTLPTTLNV
;
A
#
# COMPACT_ATOMS: atom_id res chain seq x y z
N MET A 1 -13.53 -6.51 -15.45
CA MET A 1 -13.18 -5.08 -15.29
C MET A 1 -12.43 -4.92 -13.99
N TYR A 2 -11.41 -4.08 -13.94
CA TYR A 2 -10.70 -3.79 -12.70
C TYR A 2 -11.54 -2.92 -11.78
N CYS A 3 -11.70 -3.32 -10.54
CA CYS A 3 -12.58 -2.66 -9.56
C CYS A 3 -12.24 -1.18 -9.32
N GLY A 4 -10.96 -0.81 -9.40
CA GLY A 4 -10.52 0.57 -9.23
C GLY A 4 -10.99 1.54 -10.31
N LEU A 5 -11.52 1.04 -11.43
CA LEU A 5 -12.07 1.85 -12.51
C LEU A 5 -13.60 2.04 -12.41
N TYR A 6 -14.21 1.63 -11.31
CA TYR A 6 -15.66 1.73 -11.12
C TYR A 6 -16.18 3.15 -11.31
N LYS A 7 -15.49 4.15 -10.73
CA LYS A 7 -15.86 5.57 -10.85
C LYS A 7 -15.95 6.02 -12.32
N TYR A 8 -14.95 5.68 -13.13
CA TYR A 8 -14.93 6.04 -14.55
C TYR A 8 -16.05 5.37 -15.34
N LEU A 9 -16.40 4.12 -14.98
CA LEU A 9 -17.52 3.42 -15.62
C LEU A 9 -18.85 4.03 -15.22
N SER A 10 -19.05 4.36 -13.94
CA SER A 10 -20.27 5.03 -13.47
C SER A 10 -20.47 6.36 -14.18
N GLU A 11 -19.45 7.23 -14.19
CA GLU A 11 -19.49 8.51 -14.90
C GLU A 11 -19.79 8.35 -16.42
N PHE A 12 -19.20 7.32 -17.03
CA PHE A 12 -19.47 7.02 -18.44
C PHE A 12 -20.93 6.61 -18.68
N CYS A 13 -21.51 5.79 -17.81
CA CYS A 13 -22.90 5.35 -17.89
C CYS A 13 -23.85 6.52 -17.64
N ASP A 14 -23.58 7.36 -16.62
CA ASP A 14 -24.40 8.51 -16.26
C ASP A 14 -24.49 9.53 -17.42
N ILE A 15 -23.36 9.83 -18.09
CA ILE A 15 -23.30 10.77 -19.23
C ILE A 15 -24.12 10.25 -20.44
N ARG A 16 -24.31 8.93 -20.55
CA ARG A 16 -24.98 8.29 -21.70
C ARG A 16 -26.32 7.68 -21.39
N ASP A 17 -26.89 7.95 -20.24
CA ASP A 17 -28.15 7.35 -19.77
C ASP A 17 -28.13 5.80 -19.82
N TYR A 18 -26.98 5.19 -19.56
CA TYR A 18 -26.87 3.74 -19.46
C TYR A 18 -27.14 3.28 -18.04
N ASN A 19 -27.94 2.22 -17.88
CA ASN A 19 -28.17 1.59 -16.59
C ASN A 19 -26.97 0.71 -16.24
N LEU A 20 -26.27 1.03 -15.11
CA LEU A 20 -25.14 0.24 -14.60
C LEU A 20 -25.66 -0.73 -13.52
N GLU A 21 -25.70 -2.02 -13.86
CA GLU A 21 -26.01 -3.07 -12.88
C GLU A 21 -24.72 -3.63 -12.25
N VAL A 22 -24.60 -3.49 -10.94
CA VAL A 22 -23.46 -4.02 -10.18
C VAL A 22 -23.86 -5.33 -9.50
N LYS A 23 -23.36 -6.46 -9.98
CA LYS A 23 -23.73 -7.79 -9.48
C LYS A 23 -23.15 -8.14 -8.10
N ASN A 24 -22.10 -7.44 -7.65
CA ASN A 24 -21.52 -7.60 -6.34
C ASN A 24 -21.59 -6.29 -5.57
N ASN A 25 -22.26 -6.29 -4.40
CA ASN A 25 -22.44 -5.11 -3.54
C ASN A 25 -21.16 -4.55 -2.89
N ARG A 26 -19.97 -4.97 -3.33
CA ARG A 26 -18.71 -4.35 -2.91
C ARG A 26 -18.46 -3.09 -3.73
N VAL A 27 -18.92 -1.95 -3.19
CA VAL A 27 -18.57 -0.64 -3.72
C VAL A 27 -17.16 -0.30 -3.21
N TYR A 28 -16.16 -0.55 -4.05
CA TYR A 28 -14.79 -0.15 -3.75
C TYR A 28 -14.67 1.37 -3.84
N GLY A 29 -14.25 1.99 -2.76
CA GLY A 29 -13.98 3.43 -2.71
C GLY A 29 -14.95 4.27 -1.90
N THR A 30 -16.00 3.70 -1.30
CA THR A 30 -16.76 4.38 -0.25
C THR A 30 -15.90 4.46 1.02
N LEU A 31 -15.69 5.67 1.48
CA LEU A 31 -15.03 5.94 2.76
C LEU A 31 -15.99 5.62 3.90
N GLU A 32 -15.86 4.44 4.49
CA GLU A 32 -16.17 4.33 5.90
C GLU A 32 -14.94 4.85 6.65
N SER A 33 -15.05 6.03 7.24
CA SER A 33 -13.98 6.56 8.09
C SER A 33 -13.77 5.58 9.24
N LEU A 34 -12.52 5.08 9.38
CA LEU A 34 -12.16 4.40 10.61
C LEU A 34 -12.36 5.40 11.75
N SER A 35 -12.98 4.94 12.83
CA SER A 35 -13.14 5.77 14.01
C SER A 35 -11.76 6.08 14.62
N ASP A 36 -11.61 7.24 15.24
CA ASP A 36 -10.38 7.64 15.95
C ASP A 36 -9.94 6.57 16.96
N THR A 37 -10.90 5.87 17.57
CA THR A 37 -10.66 4.73 18.45
C THR A 37 -9.87 3.59 17.83
N THR A 38 -9.92 3.40 16.50
CA THR A 38 -9.15 2.35 15.80
C THR A 38 -7.66 2.69 15.78
N TYR A 39 -7.30 3.97 15.58
CA TYR A 39 -5.90 4.41 15.61
C TYR A 39 -5.34 4.39 17.02
N GLU A 40 -6.08 4.89 17.99
CA GLU A 40 -5.69 4.89 19.37
C GLU A 40 -5.41 3.46 19.86
N SER A 41 -6.28 2.51 19.51
CA SER A 41 -6.10 1.10 19.82
C SER A 41 -4.84 0.52 19.16
N LEU A 42 -4.56 0.84 17.89
CA LEU A 42 -3.35 0.38 17.20
C LEU A 42 -2.10 1.02 17.81
N LEU A 43 -2.08 2.35 17.96
CA LEU A 43 -0.91 3.09 18.44
C LEU A 43 -0.58 2.80 19.91
N SER A 44 -1.58 2.45 20.74
CA SER A 44 -1.34 2.05 22.12
C SER A 44 -0.61 0.70 22.26
N LYS A 45 -0.64 -0.14 21.21
CA LYS A 45 0.02 -1.44 21.18
C LYS A 45 1.38 -1.43 20.52
N ILE A 46 1.73 -0.36 19.79
CA ILE A 46 2.95 -0.26 18.99
C ILE A 46 3.86 0.80 19.57
N HIS A 47 5.09 0.43 19.86
CA HIS A 47 6.12 1.38 20.29
C HIS A 47 6.99 1.75 19.08
N LEU A 48 6.69 2.89 18.45
CA LEU A 48 7.39 3.35 17.25
C LEU A 48 8.69 4.08 17.60
N SER A 49 9.77 3.72 16.90
CA SER A 49 11.06 4.40 17.01
C SER A 49 11.76 4.56 15.67
N VAL A 50 12.66 5.52 15.59
CA VAL A 50 13.60 5.72 14.46
C VAL A 50 14.95 6.12 15.03
N ASN A 51 16.00 5.38 14.67
CA ASN A 51 17.35 5.57 15.21
C ASN A 51 17.37 5.63 16.75
N GLY A 52 16.57 4.78 17.40
CA GLY A 52 16.45 4.73 18.85
C GLY A 52 15.66 5.84 19.53
N ASN A 53 15.08 6.77 18.76
CA ASN A 53 14.23 7.85 19.27
C ASN A 53 12.75 7.51 18.99
N ASP A 54 11.91 7.79 20.00
CA ASP A 54 10.47 7.60 19.85
C ASP A 54 9.90 8.56 18.83
N ILE A 55 8.99 8.08 18.01
CA ILE A 55 8.28 8.88 17.00
C ILE A 55 6.77 8.73 17.14
N THR A 56 6.07 9.77 16.71
CA THR A 56 4.61 9.76 16.59
C THR A 56 4.23 9.99 15.14
N PRO A 57 3.33 9.20 14.56
CA PRO A 57 2.85 9.43 13.20
C PRO A 57 2.20 10.81 13.08
N ARG A 58 2.40 11.46 11.94
CA ARG A 58 1.77 12.75 11.62
C ARG A 58 0.32 12.53 11.19
N ASN A 59 -0.54 13.54 11.36
CA ASN A 59 -1.96 13.44 11.03
C ASN A 59 -2.21 12.93 9.60
N TYR A 60 -1.50 13.45 8.60
CA TYR A 60 -1.67 12.99 7.21
C TYR A 60 -1.27 11.51 6.98
N GLN A 61 -0.37 10.97 7.83
CA GLN A 61 0.01 9.54 7.78
C GLN A 61 -1.10 8.68 8.39
N LEU A 62 -1.76 9.16 9.44
CA LEU A 62 -2.94 8.52 10.03
C LEU A 62 -4.14 8.59 9.08
N ASP A 63 -4.36 9.72 8.41
CA ASP A 63 -5.38 9.86 7.38
C ASP A 63 -5.16 8.88 6.22
N ALA A 64 -3.90 8.74 5.76
CA ALA A 64 -3.54 7.77 4.72
C ALA A 64 -3.76 6.33 5.20
N LEU A 65 -3.43 6.01 6.45
CA LEU A 65 -3.70 4.72 7.07
C LEU A 65 -5.20 4.44 7.10
N SER A 66 -6.03 5.42 7.50
CA SER A 66 -7.48 5.32 7.47
C SER A 66 -8.00 4.91 6.10
N VAL A 67 -7.54 5.61 5.08
CA VAL A 67 -7.94 5.36 3.70
C VAL A 67 -7.50 3.97 3.24
N MET A 68 -6.27 3.55 3.57
CA MET A 68 -5.78 2.20 3.25
C MET A 68 -6.68 1.10 3.82
N LEU A 69 -7.07 1.25 5.07
CA LEU A 69 -7.80 0.22 5.81
C LEU A 69 -9.29 0.21 5.46
N SER A 70 -9.90 1.39 5.31
CA SER A 70 -11.33 1.52 5.01
C SER A 70 -11.66 1.16 3.56
N ARG A 71 -10.83 1.58 2.61
CA ARG A 71 -11.06 1.30 1.18
C ARG A 71 -10.64 -0.09 0.76
N GLU A 72 -9.76 -0.76 1.51
CA GLU A 72 -9.15 -2.03 1.13
C GLU A 72 -8.31 -1.95 -0.16
N ARG A 73 -8.63 -1.03 -1.07
CA ARG A 73 -7.96 -0.81 -2.35
C ARG A 73 -7.76 0.68 -2.60
N THR A 74 -6.52 1.10 -2.68
CA THR A 74 -6.17 2.51 -2.93
C THR A 74 -4.77 2.66 -3.51
N LEU A 75 -4.59 3.71 -4.29
CA LEU A 75 -3.30 4.17 -4.78
C LEU A 75 -2.91 5.44 -4.02
N LEU A 76 -1.97 5.33 -3.08
CA LEU A 76 -1.49 6.47 -2.30
C LEU A 76 -0.46 7.26 -3.11
N LEU A 77 -0.81 8.49 -3.46
CA LEU A 77 0.13 9.47 -4.00
C LEU A 77 0.73 10.25 -2.83
N SER A 78 1.99 9.98 -2.52
CA SER A 78 2.69 10.55 -1.38
C SER A 78 4.11 10.94 -1.78
N PRO A 79 4.52 12.21 -1.61
CA PRO A 79 5.83 12.70 -2.02
C PRO A 79 6.99 11.91 -1.39
N THR A 80 8.17 12.05 -1.97
CA THR A 80 9.40 11.54 -1.36
C THR A 80 9.57 12.14 0.03
N ALA A 81 10.11 11.37 0.96
CA ALA A 81 10.30 11.76 2.37
C ALA A 81 9.01 12.03 3.18
N SER A 82 7.83 11.66 2.68
CA SER A 82 6.58 11.74 3.44
C SER A 82 6.42 10.63 4.50
N GLY A 83 7.35 9.69 4.57
CA GLY A 83 7.26 8.52 5.44
C GLY A 83 6.33 7.42 4.91
N LYS A 84 6.37 7.16 3.59
CA LYS A 84 5.62 6.05 2.97
C LYS A 84 5.86 4.71 3.66
N SER A 85 7.12 4.39 3.99
CA SER A 85 7.46 3.14 4.69
C SER A 85 6.81 3.02 6.06
N LEU A 86 6.64 4.14 6.80
CA LEU A 86 5.92 4.14 8.07
C LEU A 86 4.40 3.89 7.88
N MET A 87 3.78 4.52 6.88
CA MET A 87 2.36 4.26 6.56
C MET A 87 2.13 2.80 6.17
N ILE A 88 3.03 2.22 5.35
CA ILE A 88 3.02 0.80 4.99
C ILE A 88 3.17 -0.07 6.24
N TYR A 89 4.15 0.22 7.11
CA TYR A 89 4.38 -0.50 8.35
C TYR A 89 3.15 -0.52 9.26
N LEU A 90 2.54 0.62 9.51
CA LEU A 90 1.32 0.73 10.33
C LEU A 90 0.14 -0.06 9.73
N GLY A 91 -0.04 0.03 8.41
CA GLY A 91 -1.08 -0.74 7.71
C GLY A 91 -0.87 -2.25 7.84
N ILE A 92 0.38 -2.72 7.74
CA ILE A 92 0.74 -4.13 7.92
C ILE A 92 0.50 -4.57 9.36
N ARG A 93 0.91 -3.78 10.35
CA ARG A 93 0.73 -4.10 11.77
C ARG A 93 -0.77 -4.25 12.10
N HIS A 94 -1.60 -3.33 11.64
CA HIS A 94 -3.04 -3.44 11.77
C HIS A 94 -3.61 -4.68 11.07
N TYR A 95 -3.14 -4.96 9.85
CA TYR A 95 -3.60 -6.13 9.10
C TYR A 95 -3.27 -7.44 9.83
N LEU A 96 -2.04 -7.59 10.32
CA LEU A 96 -1.56 -8.80 11.00
C LEU A 96 -2.27 -9.06 12.33
N GLU A 97 -2.76 -8.04 13.02
CA GLU A 97 -3.56 -8.17 14.24
C GLU A 97 -4.99 -8.67 13.96
N ASN A 98 -5.54 -8.34 12.81
CA ASN A 98 -6.96 -8.56 12.51
C ASN A 98 -7.22 -9.65 11.45
N ASN A 99 -6.17 -10.24 10.87
CA ASN A 99 -6.28 -11.23 9.79
C ASN A 99 -5.17 -12.27 9.89
N ASP A 100 -5.44 -13.50 9.43
CA ASP A 100 -4.48 -14.61 9.45
C ASP A 100 -3.61 -14.73 8.19
N GLY A 101 -3.98 -14.06 7.11
CA GLY A 101 -3.27 -14.11 5.81
C GLY A 101 -1.89 -13.47 5.86
N LYS A 102 -1.06 -13.82 4.86
CA LYS A 102 0.26 -13.20 4.67
C LYS A 102 0.15 -11.86 3.94
N VAL A 103 1.21 -11.05 4.06
CA VAL A 103 1.39 -9.77 3.37
C VAL A 103 2.50 -9.89 2.35
N LEU A 104 2.26 -9.47 1.12
CA LEU A 104 3.25 -9.35 0.06
C LEU A 104 3.55 -7.87 -0.22
N ILE A 105 4.79 -7.46 -0.09
CA ILE A 105 5.27 -6.14 -0.49
C ILE A 105 6.12 -6.31 -1.74
N ILE A 106 5.76 -5.59 -2.80
CA ILE A 106 6.45 -5.62 -4.08
C ILE A 106 7.16 -4.29 -4.28
N VAL A 107 8.45 -4.35 -4.50
CA VAL A 107 9.29 -3.17 -4.74
C VAL A 107 10.07 -3.32 -6.05
N PRO A 108 10.52 -2.22 -6.70
CA PRO A 108 11.21 -2.29 -7.98
C PRO A 108 12.64 -2.84 -7.91
N THR A 109 13.36 -2.65 -6.80
CA THR A 109 14.80 -2.97 -6.70
C THR A 109 15.15 -3.70 -5.41
N THR A 110 16.27 -4.44 -5.44
CA THR A 110 16.80 -5.12 -4.26
C THR A 110 17.19 -4.14 -3.15
N SER A 111 17.70 -2.96 -3.52
CA SER A 111 18.03 -1.91 -2.54
C SER A 111 16.81 -1.48 -1.74
N LEU A 112 15.64 -1.35 -2.39
CA LEU A 112 14.38 -1.03 -1.71
C LEU A 112 13.87 -2.17 -0.83
N VAL A 113 14.13 -3.45 -1.20
CA VAL A 113 13.85 -4.59 -0.30
C VAL A 113 14.63 -4.46 1.00
N GLU A 114 15.94 -4.21 0.91
CA GLU A 114 16.81 -4.07 2.08
C GLU A 114 16.47 -2.82 2.90
N GLN A 115 16.16 -1.70 2.24
CA GLN A 115 15.76 -0.47 2.92
C GLN A 115 14.47 -0.68 3.71
N MET A 116 13.44 -1.25 3.08
CA MET A 116 12.15 -1.46 3.76
C MET A 116 12.27 -2.42 4.94
N TYR A 117 13.07 -3.48 4.78
CA TYR A 117 13.35 -4.40 5.86
C TYR A 117 14.07 -3.72 7.03
N LYS A 118 15.06 -2.86 6.74
CA LYS A 118 15.78 -2.06 7.74
C LYS A 118 14.84 -1.06 8.42
N ASP A 119 14.00 -0.35 7.65
CA ASP A 119 13.03 0.61 8.17
C ASP A 119 12.07 -0.08 9.16
N PHE A 120 11.59 -1.28 8.84
CA PHE A 120 10.72 -2.05 9.74
C PHE A 120 11.43 -2.47 11.02
N GLY A 121 12.72 -2.84 10.94
CA GLY A 121 13.55 -3.10 12.11
C GLY A 121 13.72 -1.87 12.99
N ASP A 122 13.92 -0.72 12.39
CA ASP A 122 14.08 0.55 13.10
C ASP A 122 12.76 0.96 13.78
N TYR A 123 11.63 0.88 13.07
CA TYR A 123 10.29 1.19 13.62
C TYR A 123 9.91 0.27 14.77
N SER A 124 10.33 -1.00 14.76
CA SER A 124 10.01 -1.99 15.78
C SER A 124 11.09 -2.17 16.86
N SER A 125 12.18 -1.39 16.82
CA SER A 125 13.35 -1.64 17.67
C SER A 125 13.07 -1.53 19.19
N LYS A 126 11.97 -0.88 19.57
CA LYS A 126 11.49 -0.77 20.95
C LYS A 126 10.16 -1.50 21.18
N ASP A 127 9.70 -2.26 20.20
CA ASP A 127 8.44 -2.99 20.24
C ASP A 127 8.67 -4.48 20.57
N THR A 128 7.63 -5.18 20.96
CA THR A 128 7.61 -6.64 21.11
C THR A 128 7.56 -7.38 19.78
N TRP A 129 7.11 -6.72 18.72
CA TRP A 129 7.09 -7.27 17.37
C TRP A 129 8.48 -7.22 16.73
N ASN A 130 9.06 -8.39 16.51
CA ASN A 130 10.39 -8.50 15.90
C ASN A 130 10.26 -8.64 14.37
N HIS A 131 10.89 -7.74 13.61
CA HIS A 131 10.89 -7.78 12.14
C HIS A 131 11.64 -9.00 11.59
N GLU A 132 12.67 -9.54 12.29
CA GLU A 132 13.42 -10.72 11.83
C GLU A 132 12.56 -11.99 11.85
N ASP A 133 11.67 -12.11 12.85
CA ASP A 133 10.75 -13.25 12.95
C ASP A 133 9.55 -13.13 12.00
N ASN A 134 9.16 -11.91 11.65
CA ASN A 134 7.95 -11.65 10.89
C ASN A 134 8.16 -11.32 9.42
N CYS A 135 9.35 -10.81 9.03
CA CYS A 135 9.64 -10.37 7.67
C CYS A 135 10.65 -11.26 6.97
N HIS A 136 10.38 -11.58 5.71
CA HIS A 136 11.32 -12.30 4.83
C HIS A 136 11.56 -11.52 3.54
N ARG A 137 12.82 -11.50 3.09
CA ARG A 137 13.26 -10.79 1.88
C ARG A 137 13.42 -11.75 0.73
N ILE A 138 12.80 -11.46 -0.41
CA ILE A 138 12.85 -12.30 -1.62
C ILE A 138 13.47 -11.52 -2.78
N TYR A 139 14.67 -11.93 -3.18
CA TYR A 139 15.37 -11.50 -4.39
C TYR A 139 16.34 -12.59 -4.87
N SER A 140 17.14 -12.34 -5.90
CA SER A 140 18.04 -13.35 -6.46
C SER A 140 18.93 -14.00 -5.38
N GLY A 141 18.90 -15.34 -5.32
CA GLY A 141 19.66 -16.11 -4.33
C GLY A 141 18.97 -16.31 -2.96
N ARG A 142 17.79 -15.78 -2.75
CA ARG A 142 17.00 -15.98 -1.53
C ARG A 142 15.84 -16.95 -1.75
N GLU A 143 15.47 -17.66 -0.67
CA GLU A 143 14.34 -18.61 -0.68
C GLU A 143 13.02 -17.92 -0.99
N LYS A 144 12.15 -18.65 -1.68
CA LYS A 144 10.80 -18.21 -2.07
C LYS A 144 9.68 -19.10 -1.53
N PHE A 145 10.05 -20.30 -1.11
CA PHE A 145 9.12 -21.35 -0.66
C PHE A 145 9.48 -21.77 0.77
N GLY A 146 8.52 -22.36 1.47
CA GLY A 146 8.74 -22.86 2.83
C GLY A 146 8.97 -21.77 3.88
N VAL A 147 8.61 -20.52 3.57
CA VAL A 147 8.85 -19.36 4.42
C VAL A 147 7.70 -19.21 5.41
N ASN A 148 8.03 -19.21 6.71
CA ASN A 148 7.05 -19.11 7.78
C ASN A 148 6.65 -17.65 8.12
N GLN A 149 7.49 -16.67 7.77
CA GLN A 149 7.23 -15.26 8.00
C GLN A 149 5.93 -14.83 7.31
N ARG A 150 5.20 -13.94 7.97
CA ARG A 150 3.92 -13.44 7.47
C ARG A 150 4.04 -12.23 6.56
N VAL A 151 5.18 -11.53 6.55
CA VAL A 151 5.46 -10.38 5.68
C VAL A 151 6.59 -10.71 4.72
N LEU A 152 6.29 -10.79 3.43
CA LEU A 152 7.26 -11.07 2.39
C LEU A 152 7.55 -9.79 1.57
N ILE A 153 8.81 -9.35 1.56
CA ILE A 153 9.26 -8.17 0.81
C ILE A 153 10.04 -8.66 -0.40
N SER A 154 9.57 -8.37 -1.60
CA SER A 154 10.10 -8.95 -2.83
C SER A 154 10.28 -7.94 -3.95
N THR A 155 11.29 -8.16 -4.80
CA THR A 155 11.28 -7.54 -6.11
C THR A 155 10.28 -8.25 -7.03
N TRP A 156 9.61 -7.50 -7.92
CA TRP A 156 8.66 -8.10 -8.87
C TRP A 156 9.32 -9.13 -9.80
N GLN A 157 10.61 -8.92 -10.15
CA GLN A 157 11.38 -9.83 -11.00
C GLN A 157 11.52 -11.22 -10.40
N SER A 158 11.58 -11.30 -9.07
CA SER A 158 11.80 -12.56 -8.37
C SER A 158 10.55 -13.44 -8.31
N ILE A 159 9.36 -12.85 -8.42
CA ILE A 159 8.09 -13.55 -8.17
C ILE A 159 7.16 -13.62 -9.38
N HIS A 160 7.31 -12.76 -10.42
CA HIS A 160 6.35 -12.68 -11.52
C HIS A 160 6.12 -13.99 -12.29
N LYS A 161 7.10 -14.90 -12.30
CA LYS A 161 7.04 -16.21 -12.96
C LYS A 161 6.47 -17.32 -12.08
N LEU A 162 6.21 -17.07 -10.78
CA LEU A 162 5.66 -18.07 -9.88
C LEU A 162 4.22 -18.42 -10.26
N GLY A 163 3.82 -19.67 -9.96
CA GLY A 163 2.45 -20.16 -10.16
C GLY A 163 1.44 -19.42 -9.29
N GLN A 164 0.17 -19.53 -9.65
CA GLN A 164 -0.93 -18.87 -8.92
C GLN A 164 -1.04 -19.37 -7.47
N GLU A 165 -0.73 -20.63 -7.22
CA GLU A 165 -0.80 -21.28 -5.90
C GLU A 165 0.05 -20.52 -4.86
N TRP A 166 1.23 -20.02 -5.29
CA TRP A 166 2.12 -19.28 -4.40
C TRP A 166 1.50 -17.96 -3.90
N PHE A 167 0.60 -17.39 -4.69
CA PHE A 167 -0.03 -16.10 -4.38
C PHE A 167 -1.30 -16.23 -3.53
N GLN A 168 -1.79 -17.45 -3.27
CA GLN A 168 -3.06 -17.63 -2.57
C GLN A 168 -3.01 -17.33 -1.07
N ASP A 169 -1.82 -17.36 -0.46
CA ASP A 169 -1.64 -17.09 0.97
C ASP A 169 -1.73 -15.60 1.32
N PHE A 170 -1.67 -14.72 0.31
CA PHE A 170 -1.63 -13.28 0.54
C PHE A 170 -3.01 -12.66 0.58
N GLY A 171 -3.41 -12.18 1.76
CA GLY A 171 -4.63 -11.38 1.92
C GLY A 171 -4.42 -9.88 1.76
N MET A 172 -3.15 -9.42 1.86
CA MET A 172 -2.76 -8.05 1.60
C MET A 172 -1.57 -8.00 0.63
N VAL A 173 -1.67 -7.17 -0.40
CA VAL A 173 -0.59 -6.92 -1.37
C VAL A 173 -0.33 -5.42 -1.46
N ILE A 174 0.94 -5.04 -1.33
CA ILE A 174 1.40 -3.65 -1.39
C ILE A 174 2.40 -3.52 -2.53
N GLY A 175 2.21 -2.54 -3.41
CA GLY A 175 3.17 -2.18 -4.45
C GLY A 175 3.79 -0.82 -4.13
N ASP A 176 5.04 -0.80 -3.65
CA ASP A 176 5.72 0.46 -3.39
C ASP A 176 6.46 0.95 -4.64
N GLU A 177 6.51 2.27 -4.83
CA GLU A 177 6.97 2.94 -6.05
C GLU A 177 6.28 2.38 -7.31
N ALA A 178 4.96 2.28 -7.24
CA ALA A 178 4.12 1.59 -8.23
C ALA A 178 4.30 2.10 -9.67
N HIS A 179 4.70 3.37 -9.85
CA HIS A 179 5.00 3.96 -11.16
C HIS A 179 6.21 3.32 -11.87
N ASN A 180 7.12 2.69 -11.14
CA ASN A 180 8.32 2.04 -11.67
C ASN A 180 8.08 0.61 -12.19
N PHE A 181 6.89 0.06 -12.00
CA PHE A 181 6.60 -1.29 -12.48
C PHE A 181 6.25 -1.32 -13.97
N LYS A 182 6.72 -2.36 -14.65
CA LYS A 182 6.17 -2.69 -15.97
C LYS A 182 4.72 -3.14 -15.81
N ALA A 183 3.79 -2.42 -16.44
CA ALA A 183 2.35 -2.68 -16.29
C ALA A 183 1.98 -4.17 -16.46
N LYS A 184 2.51 -4.86 -17.47
CA LYS A 184 2.24 -6.30 -17.70
C LYS A 184 2.68 -7.19 -16.55
N SER A 185 3.85 -6.94 -15.96
CA SER A 185 4.37 -7.79 -14.88
C SER A 185 3.60 -7.58 -13.59
N LEU A 186 3.28 -6.33 -13.26
CA LEU A 186 2.47 -6.00 -12.08
C LEU A 186 1.05 -6.55 -12.22
N THR A 187 0.43 -6.35 -13.39
CA THR A 187 -0.89 -6.91 -13.69
C THR A 187 -0.90 -8.43 -13.49
N SER A 188 0.07 -9.14 -14.08
CA SER A 188 0.16 -10.61 -13.94
C SER A 188 0.32 -11.06 -12.49
N ILE A 189 1.07 -10.34 -11.67
CA ILE A 189 1.21 -10.66 -10.24
C ILE A 189 -0.12 -10.42 -9.52
N LEU A 190 -0.72 -9.24 -9.67
CA LEU A 190 -1.93 -8.88 -8.96
C LEU A 190 -3.16 -9.71 -9.38
N GLU A 191 -3.21 -10.19 -10.63
CA GLU A 191 -4.25 -11.12 -11.09
C GLU A 191 -4.12 -12.48 -10.43
N LYS A 192 -2.91 -12.95 -10.11
CA LYS A 192 -2.66 -14.19 -9.37
C LYS A 192 -3.03 -14.09 -7.88
N CYS A 193 -2.99 -12.88 -7.30
CA CYS A 193 -3.34 -12.64 -5.90
C CYS A 193 -4.86 -12.60 -5.70
N THR A 194 -5.57 -13.69 -6.01
CA THR A 194 -7.06 -13.70 -6.01
C THR A 194 -7.65 -13.52 -4.61
N ASN A 195 -6.94 -13.96 -3.57
CA ASN A 195 -7.37 -13.85 -2.18
C ASN A 195 -7.00 -12.50 -1.53
N ALA A 196 -6.22 -11.66 -2.22
CA ALA A 196 -5.84 -10.37 -1.69
C ALA A 196 -7.03 -9.40 -1.66
N LYS A 197 -7.58 -9.23 -0.46
CA LYS A 197 -8.62 -8.25 -0.17
C LYS A 197 -8.03 -6.84 -0.22
N TYR A 198 -6.91 -6.66 0.48
CA TYR A 198 -6.19 -5.37 0.51
C TYR A 198 -5.18 -5.28 -0.63
N ARG A 199 -5.31 -4.27 -1.47
CA ARG A 199 -4.38 -3.96 -2.57
C ARG A 199 -4.01 -2.50 -2.53
N ILE A 200 -2.82 -2.21 -2.04
CA ILE A 200 -2.34 -0.85 -1.80
C ILE A 200 -1.18 -0.54 -2.74
N GLY A 201 -1.33 0.47 -3.57
CA GLY A 201 -0.21 1.04 -4.32
C GLY A 201 0.32 2.27 -3.62
N THR A 202 1.63 2.48 -3.58
CA THR A 202 2.22 3.74 -3.15
C THR A 202 3.12 4.28 -4.24
N THR A 203 3.11 5.59 -4.44
CA THR A 203 3.94 6.25 -5.46
C THR A 203 4.22 7.71 -5.07
N GLY A 204 5.40 8.20 -5.44
CA GLY A 204 5.75 9.62 -5.26
C GLY A 204 5.20 10.51 -6.36
N THR A 205 5.03 9.96 -7.56
CA THR A 205 4.56 10.70 -8.75
C THR A 205 3.59 9.85 -9.57
N LEU A 206 2.76 10.53 -10.35
CA LEU A 206 1.89 9.92 -11.37
C LEU A 206 2.14 10.57 -12.74
N ASP A 207 3.39 10.97 -13.01
CA ASP A 207 3.80 11.70 -14.21
C ASP A 207 3.83 10.82 -15.48
N GLY A 208 3.36 9.58 -15.38
CA GLY A 208 3.21 8.65 -16.49
C GLY A 208 2.12 9.06 -17.48
N THR A 209 2.05 8.33 -18.59
CA THR A 209 0.93 8.48 -19.52
C THR A 209 -0.39 8.21 -18.82
N GLN A 210 -1.47 8.85 -19.24
CA GLN A 210 -2.83 8.65 -18.71
C GLN A 210 -3.23 7.16 -18.69
N THR A 211 -2.79 6.40 -19.70
CA THR A 211 -3.00 4.94 -19.76
C THR A 211 -2.30 4.21 -18.61
N HIS A 212 -1.08 4.60 -18.24
CA HIS A 212 -0.36 3.99 -17.13
C HIS A 212 -1.04 4.28 -15.79
N GLN A 213 -1.48 5.51 -15.58
CA GLN A 213 -2.26 5.89 -14.38
C GLN A 213 -3.54 5.05 -14.26
N LEU A 214 -4.33 4.93 -15.34
CA LEU A 214 -5.56 4.11 -15.35
C LEU A 214 -5.29 2.63 -15.03
N VAL A 215 -4.16 2.07 -15.47
CA VAL A 215 -3.76 0.71 -15.11
C VAL A 215 -3.48 0.61 -13.62
N LEU A 216 -2.74 1.54 -13.03
CA LEU A 216 -2.44 1.54 -11.60
C LEU A 216 -3.72 1.72 -10.75
N GLU A 217 -4.58 2.66 -11.13
CA GLU A 217 -5.88 2.85 -10.46
C GLU A 217 -6.76 1.60 -10.59
N GLY A 218 -6.77 0.96 -11.76
CA GLY A 218 -7.51 -0.28 -11.97
C GLY A 218 -7.05 -1.41 -11.06
N LEU A 219 -5.76 -1.54 -10.86
CA LEU A 219 -5.15 -2.63 -10.09
C LEU A 219 -5.24 -2.39 -8.58
N PHE A 220 -4.99 -1.17 -8.12
CA PHE A 220 -4.92 -0.83 -6.69
C PHE A 220 -6.18 -0.14 -6.16
N GLY A 221 -6.86 0.66 -6.96
CA GLY A 221 -8.03 1.44 -6.54
C GLY A 221 -7.83 2.94 -6.76
N PRO A 222 -8.81 3.77 -6.34
CA PRO A 222 -8.79 5.21 -6.53
C PRO A 222 -7.56 5.87 -5.89
N VAL A 223 -7.07 6.94 -6.52
CA VAL A 223 -5.95 7.73 -5.99
C VAL A 223 -6.38 8.47 -4.72
N TYR A 224 -5.54 8.40 -3.71
CA TYR A 224 -5.60 9.26 -2.53
C TYR A 224 -4.29 10.04 -2.40
N LYS A 225 -4.39 11.37 -2.29
CA LYS A 225 -3.22 12.24 -2.13
C LYS A 225 -2.94 12.43 -0.64
N ALA A 226 -1.91 11.75 -0.13
CA ALA A 226 -1.39 11.97 1.21
C ALA A 226 -0.40 13.15 1.17
N VAL A 227 -0.84 14.34 1.57
CA VAL A 227 -0.04 15.57 1.53
C VAL A 227 0.27 16.05 2.94
N SER A 228 1.52 16.48 3.15
CA SER A 228 1.89 17.26 4.33
C SER A 228 1.56 18.74 4.09
N TYR A 229 0.76 19.33 4.96
CA TYR A 229 0.42 20.75 4.89
C TYR A 229 1.61 21.71 5.20
N THR A 230 2.79 21.16 5.53
CA THR A 230 3.97 21.96 5.91
C THR A 230 4.70 22.64 4.75
N HIS A 231 4.26 22.48 3.49
CA HIS A 231 4.88 23.12 2.31
C HIS A 231 4.01 24.17 1.63
N LEU A 232 2.94 24.65 2.26
CA LEU A 232 2.11 25.78 1.77
C LEU A 232 2.44 27.10 2.49
N THR A 233 3.70 27.36 2.81
CA THR A 233 4.13 28.73 3.02
C THR A 233 4.46 29.33 1.66
N LEU A 234 3.47 29.96 1.04
CA LEU A 234 3.71 30.92 -0.03
C LEU A 234 4.67 31.99 0.53
N PRO A 235 5.76 32.33 -0.18
CA PRO A 235 6.55 33.46 0.20
C PRO A 235 5.69 34.74 -0.02
N THR A 236 5.19 35.29 1.08
CA THR A 236 4.63 36.62 1.09
C THR A 236 5.78 37.63 1.00
N THR A 237 6.29 37.87 -0.18
CA THR A 237 7.02 39.08 -0.50
C THR A 237 6.18 39.92 -1.46
N LEU A 238 5.18 40.60 -0.91
CA LEU A 238 4.70 41.84 -1.48
C LEU A 238 5.72 42.91 -1.05
N ASN A 239 6.67 43.20 -1.92
CA ASN A 239 7.40 44.47 -1.85
C ASN A 239 6.58 45.51 -2.62
N VAL A 240 6.08 46.48 -1.88
CA VAL A 240 5.56 47.74 -2.38
C VAL A 240 6.73 48.62 -2.81
#